data_27cdc1b8a5872cd4e98225da094bc528
#
_entry.id   27cdc1b8a5872cd4e98225da094bc528
#
_cell.length_a   1.000
_cell.length_b   1.000
_cell.length_c   1.000
_cell.angle_alpha   90.00
_cell.angle_beta   90.00
_cell.angle_gamma   90.00
#
_symmetry.space_group_name_H-M   'P 1'
#
loop_
_entity.id
_entity.type
_entity.pdbx_description
1 polymer ?
#
loop_
_entity_poly.entity_id
_entity_poly.type
_entity_poly.pdbx_seq_one_letter_code
_entity_poly.pdbx_strand_id
1 'polypeptide(L)'
;MKSKSYYVYVLRCEDGSFYTGYTTCLEKRLDSHRAGRGARYTQQHGVVRLVHSETFATRGEAMRRERQVKRLSHSEKEKLQSRQGNE
;
A
#
# COMPACT_ATOMS: atom_id res chain seq x y z
N MET A 1 16.78 -20.59 6.86
CA MET A 1 16.50 -19.24 7.28
C MET A 1 15.59 -18.53 6.31
N LYS A 2 14.59 -17.84 6.82
CA LYS A 2 13.65 -17.14 5.95
C LYS A 2 14.27 -15.87 5.39
N SER A 3 14.09 -15.66 4.10
CA SER A 3 14.46 -14.39 3.49
C SER A 3 13.44 -13.33 3.91
N LYS A 4 13.93 -12.13 4.13
CA LYS A 4 13.05 -11.01 4.40
C LYS A 4 12.42 -10.54 3.09
N SER A 5 11.13 -10.31 3.10
CA SER A 5 10.41 -9.76 1.95
C SER A 5 9.99 -8.33 2.24
N TYR A 6 9.83 -7.57 1.17
CA TYR A 6 9.40 -6.18 1.25
C TYR A 6 8.14 -6.03 0.42
N TYR A 7 7.17 -5.31 0.93
CA TYR A 7 5.86 -5.18 0.29
C TYR A 7 5.59 -3.73 -0.03
N VAL A 8 5.15 -3.48 -1.27
CA VAL A 8 4.56 -2.19 -1.62
C VAL A 8 3.06 -2.40 -1.57
N TYR A 9 2.35 -1.50 -0.91
CA TYR A 9 0.91 -1.66 -0.73
C TYR A 9 0.19 -0.36 -1.04
N VAL A 10 -1.05 -0.48 -1.44
CA VAL A 10 -1.92 0.65 -1.69
C VAL A 10 -3.19 0.47 -0.88
N LEU A 11 -3.54 1.49 -0.11
CA LEU A 11 -4.73 1.50 0.73
C LEU A 11 -5.74 2.47 0.13
N ARG A 12 -7.02 2.09 0.17
CA ARG A 12 -8.09 3.00 -0.17
C ARG A 12 -8.58 3.67 1.10
N CYS A 13 -8.75 4.98 1.05
CA CYS A 13 -9.21 5.78 2.19
C CYS A 13 -10.69 6.09 2.06
N GLU A 14 -11.29 6.57 3.15
CA GLU A 14 -12.74 6.82 3.20
C GLU A 14 -13.19 7.88 2.20
N ASP A 15 -12.33 8.83 1.89
CA ASP A 15 -12.66 9.88 0.93
C ASP A 15 -12.39 9.46 -0.52
N GLY A 16 -12.07 8.19 -0.74
CA GLY A 16 -11.80 7.68 -2.08
C GLY A 16 -10.38 7.85 -2.54
N SER A 17 -9.52 8.49 -1.76
CA SER A 17 -8.12 8.67 -2.11
C SER A 17 -7.32 7.40 -1.83
N PHE A 18 -6.08 7.36 -2.30
CA PHE A 18 -5.20 6.21 -2.12
C PHE A 18 -3.93 6.61 -1.38
N TYR A 19 -3.47 5.73 -0.51
CA TYR A 19 -2.18 5.88 0.15
C TYR A 19 -1.26 4.73 -0.26
N THR A 20 -0.02 5.04 -0.63
CA THR A 20 0.97 4.05 -1.03
C THR A 20 2.14 4.07 -0.05
N GLY A 21 2.56 2.88 0.37
CA GLY A 21 3.71 2.75 1.26
C GLY A 21 4.43 1.45 1.04
N TYR A 22 5.49 1.20 1.82
CA TYR A 22 6.12 -0.10 1.81
C TYR A 22 6.44 -0.53 3.24
N THR A 23 6.57 -1.85 3.44
CA THR A 23 6.80 -2.40 4.77
C THR A 23 7.40 -3.79 4.65
N THR A 24 8.01 -4.27 5.73
CA THR A 24 8.48 -5.66 5.81
C THR A 24 7.44 -6.57 6.43
N CYS A 25 6.39 -6.01 7.03
CA CYS A 25 5.33 -6.82 7.63
C CYS A 25 3.98 -6.18 7.31
N LEU A 26 3.32 -6.71 6.30
CA LEU A 26 2.09 -6.12 5.79
C LEU A 26 0.97 -6.11 6.83
N GLU A 27 0.78 -7.23 7.53
CA GLU A 27 -0.27 -7.33 8.54
C GLU A 27 -0.15 -6.30 9.64
N LYS A 28 1.06 -6.18 10.19
CA LYS A 28 1.29 -5.23 11.28
C LYS A 28 1.09 -3.79 10.80
N ARG A 29 1.53 -3.52 9.58
CA ARG A 29 1.39 -2.17 9.04
C ARG A 29 -0.07 -1.81 8.80
N LEU A 30 -0.85 -2.77 8.27
CA LEU A 30 -2.28 -2.55 8.08
C LEU A 30 -2.99 -2.31 9.41
N ASP A 31 -2.64 -3.10 10.43
CA ASP A 31 -3.21 -2.90 11.76
C ASP A 31 -2.90 -1.51 12.30
N SER A 32 -1.68 -1.04 12.10
CA SER A 32 -1.28 0.29 12.53
C SER A 32 -2.12 1.37 11.84
N HIS A 33 -2.31 1.23 10.54
CA HIS A 33 -3.13 2.20 9.79
C HIS A 33 -4.58 2.21 10.29
N ARG A 34 -5.15 1.02 10.50
CA ARG A 34 -6.53 0.91 10.97
C ARG A 34 -6.72 1.46 12.37
N ALA A 35 -5.68 1.33 13.19
CA ALA A 35 -5.72 1.82 14.56
C ALA A 35 -5.41 3.32 14.66
N GLY A 36 -5.16 3.98 13.54
CA GLY A 36 -4.85 5.40 13.53
C GLY A 36 -3.42 5.74 13.94
N ARG A 37 -2.53 4.74 13.88
CA ARG A 37 -1.13 4.93 14.25
C ARG A 37 -0.19 4.84 13.04
N GLY A 38 -0.74 4.77 11.85
CA GLY A 38 0.06 4.69 10.63
C GLY A 38 0.53 6.07 10.20
N ALA A 39 0.61 6.27 8.88
CA ALA A 39 1.03 7.55 8.34
C ALA A 39 0.02 8.64 8.67
N ARG A 40 0.50 9.88 8.72
CA ARG A 40 -0.39 11.01 8.98
C ARG A 40 -1.53 11.08 7.97
N TYR A 41 -1.21 10.79 6.70
CA TYR A 41 -2.22 10.79 5.65
C TYR A 41 -3.39 9.87 5.98
N THR A 42 -3.08 8.62 6.38
CA THR A 42 -4.13 7.65 6.68
C THR A 42 -4.87 7.98 7.96
N GLN A 43 -4.22 8.67 8.90
CA GLN A 43 -4.90 9.14 10.11
C GLN A 43 -5.97 10.16 9.78
N GLN A 44 -5.67 11.06 8.83
CA GLN A 44 -6.59 12.13 8.46
C GLN A 44 -7.72 11.67 7.55
N HIS A 45 -7.41 10.71 6.67
CA HIS A 45 -8.35 10.31 5.62
C HIS A 45 -9.11 9.03 5.92
N GLY A 46 -8.71 8.30 6.96
CA GLY A 46 -9.35 7.04 7.31
C GLY A 46 -9.04 5.93 6.31
N VAL A 47 -8.80 4.72 6.79
CA VAL A 47 -8.47 3.58 5.93
C VAL A 47 -9.68 2.67 5.79
N VAL A 48 -10.04 2.35 4.54
CA VAL A 48 -11.12 1.42 4.27
C VAL A 48 -10.56 0.01 4.09
N ARG A 49 -9.59 -0.17 3.18
CA ARG A 49 -9.07 -1.50 2.91
C ARG A 49 -7.78 -1.45 2.08
N LEU A 50 -7.10 -2.59 2.07
CA LEU A 50 -5.98 -2.83 1.19
C LEU A 50 -6.53 -3.17 -0.19
N VAL A 51 -6.07 -2.46 -1.23
CA VAL A 51 -6.55 -2.70 -2.59
C VAL A 51 -5.50 -3.29 -3.51
N HIS A 52 -4.23 -3.25 -3.11
CA HIS A 52 -3.16 -3.78 -3.97
C HIS A 52 -1.90 -3.99 -3.13
N SER A 53 -1.15 -5.05 -3.42
CA SER A 53 0.17 -5.24 -2.81
C SER A 53 1.08 -5.98 -3.78
N GLU A 54 2.38 -5.72 -3.67
CA GLU A 54 3.41 -6.37 -4.46
C GLU A 54 4.55 -6.75 -3.55
N THR A 55 5.21 -7.87 -3.85
CA THR A 55 6.30 -8.38 -3.01
C THR A 55 7.64 -8.24 -3.74
N PHE A 56 8.67 -7.86 -3.00
CA PHE A 56 10.01 -7.67 -3.54
C PHE A 56 11.03 -8.32 -2.64
N ALA A 57 12.13 -8.77 -3.24
CA ALA A 57 13.21 -9.42 -2.50
C ALA A 57 14.10 -8.41 -1.79
N THR A 58 14.21 -7.18 -2.29
CA THR A 58 15.09 -6.19 -1.72
C THR A 58 14.35 -4.90 -1.42
N ARG A 59 14.88 -4.18 -0.44
CA ARG A 59 14.33 -2.89 -0.04
C ARG A 59 14.41 -1.87 -1.18
N GLY A 60 15.51 -1.88 -1.92
CA GLY A 60 15.68 -0.95 -3.02
C GLY A 60 14.63 -1.10 -4.10
N GLU A 61 14.30 -2.35 -4.42
CA GLU A 61 13.24 -2.63 -5.39
C GLU A 61 11.89 -2.11 -4.91
N ALA A 62 11.58 -2.38 -3.64
CA ALA A 62 10.31 -1.92 -3.07
C ALA A 62 10.23 -0.40 -3.07
N MET A 63 11.29 0.28 -2.66
CA MET A 63 11.30 1.74 -2.62
C MET A 63 11.13 2.34 -4.00
N ARG A 64 11.76 1.73 -5.00
CA ARG A 64 11.65 2.19 -6.38
C ARG A 64 10.22 2.07 -6.89
N ARG A 65 9.60 0.91 -6.59
CA ARG A 65 8.22 0.68 -7.00
C ARG A 65 7.25 1.60 -6.27
N GLU A 66 7.50 1.83 -4.98
CA GLU A 66 6.67 2.76 -4.21
C GLU A 66 6.62 4.12 -4.87
N ARG A 67 7.79 4.63 -5.32
CA ARG A 67 7.82 5.93 -6.00
C ARG A 67 7.04 5.91 -7.30
N GLN A 68 7.15 4.82 -8.05
CA GLN A 68 6.41 4.69 -9.31
C GLN A 68 4.91 4.71 -9.05
N VAL A 69 4.46 3.95 -8.05
CA VAL A 69 3.03 3.86 -7.76
C VAL A 69 2.51 5.20 -7.25
N LYS A 70 3.30 5.91 -6.45
CA LYS A 70 2.90 7.23 -5.96
C LYS A 70 2.69 8.24 -7.09
N ARG A 71 3.37 8.06 -8.22
CA ARG A 71 3.23 8.94 -9.37
C ARG A 71 2.05 8.61 -10.26
N LEU A 72 1.41 7.47 -10.04
CA LEU A 72 0.26 7.09 -10.83
C LEU A 72 -0.91 8.04 -10.54
N SER A 73 -1.72 8.31 -11.56
CA SER A 73 -2.93 9.09 -11.39
C SER A 73 -3.94 8.28 -10.58
N HIS A 74 -4.98 8.95 -10.08
CA HIS A 74 -6.06 8.28 -9.35
C HIS A 74 -6.67 7.17 -10.21
N SER A 75 -6.91 7.46 -11.46
CA SER A 75 -7.48 6.51 -12.41
C SER A 75 -6.57 5.28 -12.58
N GLU A 76 -5.27 5.49 -12.67
CA GLU A 76 -4.32 4.39 -12.79
C GLU A 76 -4.26 3.53 -11.53
N LYS A 77 -4.37 4.16 -10.37
CA LYS A 77 -4.42 3.40 -9.12
C LYS A 77 -5.70 2.59 -9.01
N GLU A 78 -6.80 3.10 -9.52
CA GLU A 78 -8.04 2.34 -9.58
C GLU A 78 -7.90 1.10 -10.45
N LYS A 79 -7.11 1.19 -11.52
CA LYS A 79 -6.86 0.03 -12.36
C LYS A 79 -6.09 -1.06 -11.63
N LEU A 80 -5.18 -0.68 -10.74
CA LEU A 80 -4.48 -1.66 -9.90
C LEU A 80 -5.48 -2.40 -9.03
N GLN A 81 -6.43 -1.69 -8.45
CA GLN A 81 -7.48 -2.29 -7.63
C GLN A 81 -8.31 -3.27 -8.43
N SER A 82 -8.69 -2.90 -9.64
CA SER A 82 -9.48 -3.75 -10.51
C SER A 82 -8.77 -5.05 -10.86
N ARG A 83 -7.47 -4.97 -11.13
CA ARG A 83 -6.69 -6.16 -11.45
C ARG A 83 -6.64 -7.13 -10.27
N GLN A 84 -6.54 -6.60 -9.06
CA GLN A 84 -6.59 -7.43 -7.85
C GLN A 84 -7.94 -8.09 -7.70
N GLY A 85 -8.99 -7.38 -8.02
CA GLY A 85 -10.35 -7.87 -7.85
C GLY A 85 -10.74 -8.96 -8.82
N ASN A 86 -9.97 -9.20 -9.85
CA ASN A 86 -10.28 -10.20 -10.87
C ASN A 86 -9.70 -11.57 -10.59
N GLU A 87 -9.09 -11.75 -9.47
CA GLU A 87 -8.50 -13.04 -9.09
C GLU A 87 -9.52 -14.14 -8.89
#